data_68cdf9e412a88f7bccb3fe5bf1c7db8e
#
_entry.id   68cdf9e412a88f7bccb3fe5bf1c7db8e
#
_cell.length_a   1.000
_cell.length_b   1.000
_cell.length_c   1.000
_cell.angle_alpha   90.00
_cell.angle_beta   90.00
_cell.angle_gamma   90.00
#
_symmetry.space_group_name_H-M   'P 1'
#
loop_
_entity.id
_entity.type
_entity.pdbx_description
1 polymer ?
#
loop_
_entity_poly.entity_id
_entity_poly.type
_entity_poly.pdbx_seq_one_letter_code
_entity_poly.pdbx_strand_id
1 'polypeptide(L)'
;IDHVNLALKPAFREQGEEYLAAVGRQDWTITATTIGFFQEDYTSLARIRATGGIVPDEHWPENRRMVERAAEITAAMGVGHLTMHAGFLESGDAEEQKKVRDRLGWLADAAARLGIGLLLETGQETAECLRALLEELDHPALGVNFDPANMILYGKGDPLAAARLLGRWIKHIHVKDAVAAERPGEWGREVPWGDGQVGGETFLESLKEIGFAGALAIEREAGRDRLGDIGRAAERLAGWQAP
;
A
#
# COMPACT_ATOMS: atom_id res chain seq x y z
N ILE A 1 4.84 -18.12 -10.12
CA ILE A 1 4.67 -16.68 -9.84
C ILE A 1 5.93 -15.99 -10.34
N ASP A 2 5.77 -15.11 -11.30
CA ASP A 2 6.85 -14.38 -11.96
C ASP A 2 6.69 -12.85 -11.83
N HIS A 3 5.53 -12.38 -11.36
CA HIS A 3 5.25 -10.98 -11.06
C HIS A 3 5.09 -10.79 -9.56
N VAL A 4 5.85 -9.84 -8.98
CA VAL A 4 5.90 -9.65 -7.53
C VAL A 4 5.83 -8.17 -7.14
N ASN A 5 5.23 -7.90 -5.99
CA ASN A 5 5.43 -6.67 -5.24
C ASN A 5 6.54 -6.93 -4.20
N LEU A 6 7.65 -6.20 -4.27
CA LEU A 6 8.86 -6.50 -3.52
C LEU A 6 8.96 -5.67 -2.25
N ALA A 7 9.01 -6.33 -1.08
CA ALA A 7 9.28 -5.64 0.19
C ALA A 7 10.75 -5.19 0.28
N LEU A 8 11.00 -3.90 0.48
CA LEU A 8 12.36 -3.35 0.63
C LEU A 8 12.85 -3.27 2.08
N LYS A 9 11.99 -3.43 3.09
CA LYS A 9 12.41 -3.38 4.50
C LYS A 9 13.60 -4.30 4.83
N PRO A 10 13.74 -5.52 4.25
CA PRO A 10 14.94 -6.33 4.44
C PRO A 10 16.23 -5.70 3.92
N ALA A 11 16.17 -4.88 2.86
CA ALA A 11 17.34 -4.20 2.29
C ALA A 11 17.97 -3.16 3.24
N PHE A 12 17.24 -2.74 4.28
CA PHE A 12 17.71 -1.79 5.31
C PHE A 12 18.22 -2.47 6.59
N ARG A 13 18.39 -3.80 6.55
CA ARG A 13 18.99 -4.57 7.65
C ARG A 13 20.45 -4.89 7.35
N GLU A 14 21.15 -5.49 8.31
CA GLU A 14 22.56 -5.86 8.21
C GLU A 14 22.90 -6.66 6.95
N GLN A 15 22.01 -7.54 6.50
CA GLN A 15 22.16 -8.37 5.29
C GLN A 15 21.46 -7.77 4.05
N GLY A 16 21.28 -6.46 4.01
CA GLY A 16 20.52 -5.79 2.95
C GLY A 16 21.12 -5.97 1.55
N GLU A 17 22.45 -5.93 1.42
CA GLU A 17 23.12 -6.15 0.14
C GLU A 17 22.95 -7.59 -0.37
N GLU A 18 23.03 -8.58 0.54
CA GLU A 18 22.79 -9.98 0.19
C GLU A 18 21.34 -10.21 -0.27
N TYR A 19 20.38 -9.56 0.41
CA TYR A 19 18.98 -9.58 0.02
C TYR A 19 18.78 -9.04 -1.39
N LEU A 20 19.28 -7.85 -1.70
CA LEU A 20 19.16 -7.25 -3.03
C LEU A 20 19.88 -8.08 -4.11
N ALA A 21 21.05 -8.64 -3.79
CA ALA A 21 21.75 -9.55 -4.69
C ALA A 21 20.96 -10.85 -4.92
N ALA A 22 20.26 -11.36 -3.92
CA ALA A 22 19.40 -12.53 -4.07
C ALA A 22 18.19 -12.25 -4.95
N VAL A 23 17.56 -11.08 -4.79
CA VAL A 23 16.47 -10.61 -5.65
C VAL A 23 16.94 -10.47 -7.10
N GLY A 24 18.10 -9.85 -7.33
CA GLY A 24 18.66 -9.65 -8.68
C GLY A 24 19.03 -10.95 -9.42
N ARG A 25 19.05 -12.09 -8.74
CA ARG A 25 19.24 -13.42 -9.35
C ARG A 25 17.94 -14.11 -9.77
N GLN A 26 16.79 -13.52 -9.41
CA GLN A 26 15.48 -14.08 -9.77
C GLN A 26 15.04 -13.54 -11.13
N ASP A 27 14.32 -14.37 -11.87
CA ASP A 27 13.66 -13.98 -13.12
C ASP A 27 12.22 -13.49 -12.80
N TRP A 28 12.17 -12.42 -12.00
CA TRP A 28 10.88 -11.81 -11.58
C TRP A 28 10.63 -10.49 -12.31
N THR A 29 9.40 -10.27 -12.70
CA THR A 29 8.89 -8.93 -13.03
C THR A 29 8.42 -8.26 -11.75
N ILE A 30 9.13 -7.23 -11.29
CA ILE A 30 8.75 -6.48 -10.09
C ILE A 30 7.77 -5.37 -10.49
N THR A 31 6.52 -5.48 -10.03
CA THR A 31 5.43 -4.56 -10.40
C THR A 31 5.45 -3.28 -9.55
N ALA A 32 5.85 -3.40 -8.30
CA ALA A 32 6.09 -2.30 -7.36
C ALA A 32 7.05 -2.76 -6.28
N THR A 33 7.67 -1.81 -5.60
CA THR A 33 8.38 -2.05 -4.34
C THR A 33 7.58 -1.49 -3.18
N THR A 34 7.76 -2.04 -1.98
CA THR A 34 7.06 -1.59 -0.76
C THR A 34 8.07 -1.32 0.35
N ILE A 35 7.89 -0.19 1.06
CA ILE A 35 8.66 0.13 2.27
C ILE A 35 7.73 0.28 3.47
N GLY A 36 8.05 -0.40 4.58
CA GLY A 36 7.48 -0.17 5.91
C GLY A 36 8.58 0.28 6.87
N PHE A 37 8.20 0.99 7.91
CA PHE A 37 9.15 1.59 8.85
C PHE A 37 9.40 0.70 10.06
N PHE A 38 10.57 0.85 10.70
CA PHE A 38 10.97 -0.02 11.81
C PHE A 38 10.23 0.27 13.12
N GLN A 39 9.77 1.50 13.31
CA GLN A 39 9.02 1.91 14.51
C GLN A 39 7.55 1.49 14.50
N GLU A 40 7.01 1.03 13.37
CA GLU A 40 5.61 0.64 13.24
C GLU A 40 5.25 -0.53 14.14
N ASP A 41 4.27 -0.32 15.02
CA ASP A 41 3.80 -1.28 16.01
C ASP A 41 2.34 -1.66 15.74
N TYR A 42 2.15 -2.80 15.09
CA TYR A 42 0.85 -3.34 14.70
C TYR A 42 0.15 -4.16 15.81
N THR A 43 0.62 -4.11 17.06
CA THR A 43 0.02 -4.86 18.18
C THR A 43 -1.40 -4.39 18.53
N SER A 44 -1.74 -3.14 18.24
CA SER A 44 -3.11 -2.62 18.32
C SER A 44 -3.31 -1.42 17.39
N LEU A 45 -4.58 -1.08 17.06
CA LEU A 45 -4.91 0.10 16.27
C LEU A 45 -4.38 1.39 16.91
N ALA A 46 -4.43 1.49 18.25
CA ALA A 46 -3.91 2.66 18.95
C ALA A 46 -2.38 2.77 18.81
N ARG A 47 -1.66 1.64 18.84
CA ARG A 47 -0.20 1.62 18.69
C ARG A 47 0.22 2.01 17.29
N ILE A 48 -0.37 1.40 16.25
CA ILE A 48 -0.01 1.75 14.87
C ILE A 48 -0.41 3.19 14.52
N ARG A 49 -1.52 3.71 15.10
CA ARG A 49 -1.87 5.13 14.96
C ARG A 49 -0.78 6.06 15.52
N ALA A 50 -0.15 5.68 16.62
CA ALA A 50 0.90 6.49 17.26
C ALA A 50 2.26 6.35 16.58
N THR A 51 2.54 5.24 15.91
CA THR A 51 3.88 4.89 15.41
C THR A 51 3.96 4.82 13.88
N GLY A 52 2.81 4.84 13.18
CA GLY A 52 2.75 4.52 11.75
C GLY A 52 3.21 5.63 10.83
N GLY A 53 3.85 5.24 9.76
CA GLY A 53 4.14 6.06 8.61
C GLY A 53 5.07 7.24 8.88
N ILE A 54 4.74 8.36 8.23
CA ILE A 54 5.53 9.60 8.25
C ILE A 54 4.96 10.67 9.20
N VAL A 55 3.89 10.35 9.93
CA VAL A 55 3.19 11.32 10.81
C VAL A 55 3.99 11.65 12.08
N PRO A 56 4.59 10.68 12.81
CA PRO A 56 5.35 10.96 14.02
C PRO A 56 6.61 11.80 13.76
N ASP A 57 6.78 12.92 14.50
CA ASP A 57 7.89 13.85 14.31
C ASP A 57 9.25 13.25 14.66
N GLU A 58 9.28 12.45 15.72
CA GLU A 58 10.51 11.81 16.21
C GLU A 58 11.15 10.87 15.19
N HIS A 59 10.34 10.25 14.33
CA HIS A 59 10.81 9.28 13.32
C HIS A 59 10.97 9.89 11.92
N TRP A 60 10.44 11.11 11.70
CA TRP A 60 10.46 11.73 10.38
C TRP A 60 11.85 11.82 9.72
N PRO A 61 12.94 12.24 10.42
CA PRO A 61 14.25 12.35 9.80
C PRO A 61 14.80 11.00 9.29
N GLU A 62 14.50 9.91 10.00
CA GLU A 62 14.91 8.55 9.61
C GLU A 62 14.02 8.01 8.49
N ASN A 63 12.71 8.10 8.66
CA ASN A 63 11.74 7.64 7.67
C ASN A 63 11.92 8.33 6.33
N ARG A 64 12.19 9.64 6.34
CA ARG A 64 12.53 10.39 5.14
C ARG A 64 13.71 9.76 4.39
N ARG A 65 14.84 9.51 5.09
CA ARG A 65 16.03 8.89 4.49
C ARG A 65 15.74 7.47 3.98
N MET A 66 14.90 6.72 4.70
CA MET A 66 14.50 5.38 4.26
C MET A 66 13.71 5.43 2.96
N VAL A 67 12.73 6.36 2.84
CA VAL A 67 11.94 6.50 1.60
C VAL A 67 12.81 6.98 0.45
N GLU A 68 13.69 7.96 0.66
CA GLU A 68 14.67 8.42 -0.35
C GLU A 68 15.51 7.25 -0.87
N ARG A 69 16.09 6.48 0.04
CA ARG A 69 16.91 5.32 -0.34
C ARG A 69 16.09 4.22 -0.99
N ALA A 70 14.86 3.95 -0.52
CA ALA A 70 13.95 3.00 -1.17
C ALA A 70 13.61 3.44 -2.60
N ALA A 71 13.39 4.73 -2.81
CA ALA A 71 13.13 5.29 -4.14
C ALA A 71 14.33 5.11 -5.08
N GLU A 72 15.57 5.34 -4.60
CA GLU A 72 16.78 5.09 -5.37
C GLU A 72 16.91 3.60 -5.76
N ILE A 73 16.67 2.68 -4.81
CA ILE A 73 16.70 1.23 -5.07
C ILE A 73 15.63 0.87 -6.11
N THR A 74 14.40 1.38 -5.95
CA THR A 74 13.28 1.15 -6.86
C THR A 74 13.63 1.57 -8.30
N ALA A 75 14.14 2.79 -8.45
CA ALA A 75 14.56 3.32 -9.75
C ALA A 75 15.73 2.52 -10.35
N ALA A 76 16.74 2.15 -9.54
CA ALA A 76 17.87 1.34 -9.98
C ALA A 76 17.47 -0.06 -10.45
N MET A 77 16.38 -0.62 -9.92
CA MET A 77 15.77 -1.89 -10.36
C MET A 77 14.92 -1.73 -11.63
N GLY A 78 14.72 -0.52 -12.15
CA GLY A 78 13.82 -0.25 -13.27
C GLY A 78 12.34 -0.37 -12.93
N VAL A 79 11.97 -0.32 -11.64
CA VAL A 79 10.59 -0.42 -11.16
C VAL A 79 9.96 0.97 -11.11
N GLY A 80 8.74 1.10 -11.63
CA GLY A 80 8.08 2.41 -11.78
C GLY A 80 7.39 2.93 -10.51
N HIS A 81 7.21 2.11 -9.47
CA HIS A 81 6.43 2.48 -8.30
C HIS A 81 7.06 2.04 -6.99
N LEU A 82 7.11 2.95 -6.01
CA LEU A 82 7.36 2.67 -4.60
C LEU A 82 6.07 2.85 -3.83
N THR A 83 5.70 1.87 -2.99
CA THR A 83 4.49 1.92 -2.16
C THR A 83 4.84 2.05 -0.68
N MET A 84 3.97 2.71 0.09
CA MET A 84 4.10 2.81 1.54
C MET A 84 2.77 3.18 2.21
N HIS A 85 2.61 2.79 3.47
CA HIS A 85 1.63 3.43 4.35
C HIS A 85 2.14 4.80 4.80
N ALA A 86 1.34 5.85 4.57
CA ALA A 86 1.72 7.20 5.00
C ALA A 86 1.49 7.44 6.50
N GLY A 87 0.71 6.60 7.16
CA GLY A 87 0.23 6.77 8.52
C GLY A 87 -1.21 7.30 8.55
N PHE A 88 -1.72 7.55 9.73
CA PHE A 88 -3.09 8.03 9.91
C PHE A 88 -3.17 9.52 9.55
N LEU A 89 -3.68 9.82 8.37
CA LEU A 89 -3.72 11.16 7.79
C LEU A 89 -4.89 12.01 8.34
N GLU A 90 -5.84 11.38 9.03
CA GLU A 90 -7.00 12.04 9.62
C GLU A 90 -6.60 12.81 10.89
N SER A 91 -6.49 14.11 10.79
CA SER A 91 -6.31 15.00 11.94
C SER A 91 -7.28 16.18 11.85
N GLY A 92 -7.82 16.59 13.00
CA GLY A 92 -8.57 17.85 13.14
C GLY A 92 -7.68 19.08 13.28
N ASP A 93 -6.37 18.89 13.46
CA ASP A 93 -5.38 19.94 13.62
C ASP A 93 -4.81 20.40 12.28
N ALA A 94 -4.99 21.68 11.96
CA ALA A 94 -4.55 22.27 10.69
C ALA A 94 -3.02 22.27 10.54
N GLU A 95 -2.26 22.43 11.62
CA GLU A 95 -0.79 22.37 11.60
C GLU A 95 -0.30 20.94 11.32
N GLU A 96 -0.95 19.95 11.91
CA GLU A 96 -0.62 18.54 11.65
C GLU A 96 -0.95 18.16 10.20
N GLN A 97 -2.11 18.58 9.69
CA GLN A 97 -2.46 18.38 8.28
C GLN A 97 -1.45 19.03 7.34
N LYS A 98 -1.05 20.29 7.63
CA LYS A 98 -0.02 21.00 6.86
C LYS A 98 1.31 20.24 6.88
N LYS A 99 1.74 19.80 8.05
CA LYS A 99 2.96 18.99 8.22
C LYS A 99 2.96 17.74 7.35
N VAL A 100 1.85 17.00 7.35
CA VAL A 100 1.70 15.78 6.52
C VAL A 100 1.79 16.13 5.03
N ARG A 101 1.12 17.17 4.59
CA ARG A 101 1.20 17.64 3.19
C ARG A 101 2.62 18.01 2.79
N ASP A 102 3.31 18.80 3.62
CA ASP A 102 4.69 19.22 3.35
C ASP A 102 5.63 18.00 3.24
N ARG A 103 5.45 16.99 4.11
CA ARG A 103 6.23 15.74 4.07
C ARG A 103 5.94 14.92 2.82
N LEU A 104 4.67 14.74 2.48
CA LEU A 104 4.27 13.99 1.27
C LEU A 104 4.71 14.70 -0.01
N GLY A 105 4.54 16.02 -0.09
CA GLY A 105 5.02 16.80 -1.22
C GLY A 105 6.53 16.63 -1.42
N TRP A 106 7.29 16.71 -0.33
CA TRP A 106 8.74 16.52 -0.37
C TRP A 106 9.13 15.11 -0.85
N LEU A 107 8.45 14.05 -0.36
CA LEU A 107 8.70 12.66 -0.77
C LEU A 107 8.29 12.43 -2.24
N ALA A 108 7.19 13.02 -2.67
CA ALA A 108 6.73 12.96 -4.06
C ALA A 108 7.70 13.63 -5.02
N ASP A 109 8.24 14.81 -4.65
CA ASP A 109 9.32 15.46 -5.39
C ASP A 109 10.59 14.59 -5.48
N ALA A 110 10.94 13.89 -4.39
CA ALA A 110 12.09 12.98 -4.40
C ALA A 110 11.87 11.80 -5.36
N ALA A 111 10.68 11.18 -5.36
CA ALA A 111 10.30 10.12 -6.29
C ALA A 111 10.27 10.61 -7.74
N ALA A 112 9.68 11.79 -7.99
CA ALA A 112 9.61 12.39 -9.33
C ALA A 112 10.99 12.63 -9.96
N ARG A 113 11.97 13.09 -9.15
CA ARG A 113 13.35 13.28 -9.64
C ARG A 113 14.01 11.98 -10.11
N LEU A 114 13.56 10.84 -9.63
CA LEU A 114 14.01 9.50 -10.02
C LEU A 114 13.12 8.87 -11.12
N GLY A 115 12.09 9.57 -11.58
CA GLY A 115 11.17 9.09 -12.59
C GLY A 115 10.22 7.98 -12.13
N ILE A 116 9.99 7.84 -10.82
CA ILE A 116 9.06 6.85 -10.24
C ILE A 116 7.87 7.51 -9.57
N GLY A 117 6.77 6.74 -9.43
CA GLY A 117 5.60 7.12 -8.62
C GLY A 117 5.75 6.68 -7.17
N LEU A 118 5.30 7.51 -6.24
CA LEU A 118 5.09 7.19 -4.83
C LEU A 118 3.60 6.89 -4.61
N LEU A 119 3.28 5.65 -4.27
CA LEU A 119 1.91 5.22 -4.08
C LEU A 119 1.60 5.07 -2.58
N LEU A 120 0.53 5.73 -2.14
CA LEU A 120 0.04 5.60 -0.78
C LEU A 120 -0.85 4.35 -0.69
N GLU A 121 -0.52 3.46 0.24
CA GLU A 121 -1.32 2.26 0.48
C GLU A 121 -2.53 2.59 1.35
N THR A 122 -3.73 2.20 0.88
CA THR A 122 -4.98 2.43 1.59
C THR A 122 -5.11 1.60 2.86
N GLY A 123 -5.91 2.11 3.82
CA GLY A 123 -6.34 1.38 5.00
C GLY A 123 -6.29 2.18 6.30
N GLN A 124 -5.38 3.12 6.46
CA GLN A 124 -5.21 3.89 7.70
C GLN A 124 -6.06 5.17 7.73
N GLU A 125 -6.58 5.60 6.61
CA GLU A 125 -7.47 6.75 6.41
C GLU A 125 -8.71 6.35 5.61
N THR A 126 -9.73 7.22 5.59
CA THR A 126 -10.88 7.06 4.69
C THR A 126 -10.51 7.47 3.26
N ALA A 127 -11.25 6.94 2.29
CA ALA A 127 -11.05 7.28 0.89
C ALA A 127 -11.28 8.78 0.61
N GLU A 128 -12.22 9.41 1.34
CA GLU A 128 -12.50 10.83 1.25
C GLU A 128 -11.32 11.68 1.74
N CYS A 129 -10.72 11.29 2.87
CA CYS A 129 -9.53 11.96 3.40
C CYS A 129 -8.35 11.84 2.43
N LEU A 130 -8.07 10.64 1.93
CA LEU A 130 -7.00 10.41 0.97
C LEU A 130 -7.24 11.18 -0.33
N ARG A 131 -8.48 11.17 -0.85
CA ARG A 131 -8.82 11.94 -2.05
C ARG A 131 -8.57 13.43 -1.87
N ALA A 132 -9.04 14.01 -0.77
CA ALA A 132 -8.86 15.44 -0.49
C ALA A 132 -7.38 15.82 -0.46
N LEU A 133 -6.55 14.99 0.17
CA LEU A 133 -5.10 15.17 0.23
C LEU A 133 -4.46 15.10 -1.17
N LEU A 134 -4.82 14.10 -1.98
CA LEU A 134 -4.29 13.94 -3.34
C LEU A 134 -4.72 15.08 -4.27
N GLU A 135 -5.96 15.59 -4.12
CA GLU A 135 -6.47 16.76 -4.85
C GLU A 135 -5.74 18.05 -4.45
N GLU A 136 -5.46 18.22 -3.15
CA GLU A 136 -4.76 19.41 -2.64
C GLU A 136 -3.28 19.43 -3.07
N LEU A 137 -2.60 18.27 -3.01
CA LEU A 137 -1.20 18.16 -3.44
C LEU A 137 -1.05 18.23 -4.97
N ASP A 138 -2.03 17.71 -5.71
CA ASP A 138 -2.07 17.63 -7.18
C ASP A 138 -0.70 17.30 -7.82
N HIS A 139 -0.02 16.33 -7.23
CA HIS A 139 1.36 15.99 -7.59
C HIS A 139 1.40 14.78 -8.54
N PRO A 140 2.05 14.89 -9.73
CA PRO A 140 2.00 13.85 -10.76
C PRO A 140 2.66 12.52 -10.36
N ALA A 141 3.59 12.53 -9.41
CA ALA A 141 4.23 11.32 -8.90
C ALA A 141 3.45 10.66 -7.75
N LEU A 142 2.36 11.27 -7.23
CA LEU A 142 1.54 10.66 -6.22
C LEU A 142 0.43 9.79 -6.83
N GLY A 143 0.23 8.63 -6.24
CA GLY A 143 -0.85 7.72 -6.59
C GLY A 143 -1.26 6.85 -5.42
N VAL A 144 -2.03 5.82 -5.71
CA VAL A 144 -2.57 4.90 -4.72
C VAL A 144 -2.18 3.46 -5.07
N ASN A 145 -1.63 2.76 -4.07
CA ASN A 145 -1.65 1.30 -4.00
C ASN A 145 -2.91 0.92 -3.23
N PHE A 146 -3.89 0.39 -3.92
CA PHE A 146 -5.20 0.15 -3.33
C PHE A 146 -5.26 -1.24 -2.70
N ASP A 147 -5.37 -1.30 -1.37
CA ASP A 147 -5.65 -2.51 -0.61
C ASP A 147 -7.08 -2.45 -0.05
N PRO A 148 -8.03 -3.21 -0.62
CA PRO A 148 -9.42 -3.21 -0.20
C PRO A 148 -9.61 -3.85 1.19
N ALA A 149 -8.79 -4.84 1.54
CA ALA A 149 -8.88 -5.53 2.82
C ALA A 149 -8.42 -4.66 3.98
N ASN A 150 -7.39 -3.83 3.77
CA ASN A 150 -6.92 -2.90 4.79
C ASN A 150 -8.03 -1.92 5.21
N MET A 151 -8.87 -1.46 4.28
CA MET A 151 -10.01 -0.61 4.63
C MET A 151 -10.99 -1.31 5.58
N ILE A 152 -11.21 -2.62 5.40
CA ILE A 152 -12.05 -3.44 6.29
C ILE A 152 -11.35 -3.68 7.63
N LEU A 153 -10.06 -4.03 7.60
CA LEU A 153 -9.25 -4.30 8.80
C LEU A 153 -9.18 -3.11 9.74
N TYR A 154 -9.05 -1.90 9.19
CA TYR A 154 -8.97 -0.65 9.94
C TYR A 154 -10.36 0.01 10.17
N GLY A 155 -11.44 -0.53 9.60
CA GLY A 155 -12.77 0.05 9.70
C GLY A 155 -12.90 1.42 9.02
N LYS A 156 -12.33 1.57 7.81
CA LYS A 156 -12.20 2.85 7.08
C LYS A 156 -13.17 3.01 5.89
N GLY A 157 -14.18 2.19 5.84
CA GLY A 157 -15.27 2.33 4.87
C GLY A 157 -15.42 1.16 3.91
N ASP A 158 -16.27 1.34 2.91
CA ASP A 158 -16.57 0.36 1.87
C ASP A 158 -15.50 0.38 0.78
N PRO A 159 -14.77 -0.73 0.55
CA PRO A 159 -13.72 -0.78 -0.46
C PRO A 159 -14.23 -0.56 -1.89
N LEU A 160 -15.47 -0.93 -2.22
CA LEU A 160 -16.03 -0.73 -3.57
C LEU A 160 -16.29 0.76 -3.85
N ALA A 161 -16.88 1.46 -2.87
CA ALA A 161 -17.08 2.90 -2.95
C ALA A 161 -15.74 3.65 -3.01
N ALA A 162 -14.78 3.22 -2.21
CA ALA A 162 -13.43 3.79 -2.17
C ALA A 162 -12.68 3.60 -3.49
N ALA A 163 -12.74 2.41 -4.12
CA ALA A 163 -12.14 2.16 -5.42
C ALA A 163 -12.69 3.10 -6.49
N ARG A 164 -14.01 3.33 -6.53
CA ARG A 164 -14.63 4.29 -7.46
C ARG A 164 -14.18 5.72 -7.18
N LEU A 165 -14.09 6.10 -5.90
CA LEU A 165 -13.72 7.46 -5.48
C LEU A 165 -12.26 7.80 -5.81
N LEU A 166 -11.36 6.83 -5.66
CA LEU A 166 -9.91 6.97 -5.85
C LEU A 166 -9.43 6.56 -7.25
N GLY A 167 -10.30 6.04 -8.11
CA GLY A 167 -9.98 5.33 -9.35
C GLY A 167 -8.89 5.97 -10.20
N ARG A 168 -8.91 7.31 -10.40
CA ARG A 168 -7.92 8.01 -11.24
C ARG A 168 -6.47 7.93 -10.70
N TRP A 169 -6.31 7.75 -9.39
CA TRP A 169 -5.00 7.66 -8.72
C TRP A 169 -4.51 6.24 -8.50
N ILE A 170 -5.39 5.22 -8.61
CA ILE A 170 -5.01 3.83 -8.40
C ILE A 170 -4.06 3.39 -9.52
N LYS A 171 -2.85 2.95 -9.15
CA LYS A 171 -1.80 2.48 -10.06
C LYS A 171 -1.39 1.03 -9.80
N HIS A 172 -1.64 0.55 -8.58
CA HIS A 172 -1.33 -0.79 -8.14
C HIS A 172 -2.41 -1.26 -7.17
N ILE A 173 -2.65 -2.56 -7.07
CA ILE A 173 -3.69 -3.12 -6.21
C ILE A 173 -3.12 -4.32 -5.47
N HIS A 174 -3.39 -4.40 -4.16
CA HIS A 174 -3.28 -5.64 -3.41
C HIS A 174 -4.58 -6.43 -3.48
N VAL A 175 -4.48 -7.69 -3.92
CA VAL A 175 -5.59 -8.64 -3.87
C VAL A 175 -5.52 -9.35 -2.53
N LYS A 176 -6.27 -8.82 -1.57
CA LYS A 176 -6.31 -9.23 -0.17
C LYS A 176 -7.75 -9.17 0.32
N ASP A 177 -8.14 -10.02 1.26
CA ASP A 177 -9.51 -10.07 1.78
C ASP A 177 -9.55 -10.13 3.31
N ALA A 178 -10.61 -9.60 3.88
CA ALA A 178 -10.77 -9.49 5.31
C ALA A 178 -12.24 -9.54 5.75
N VAL A 179 -12.41 -9.83 7.02
CA VAL A 179 -13.68 -9.69 7.76
C VAL A 179 -13.50 -8.58 8.79
N ALA A 180 -14.47 -7.68 8.86
CA ALA A 180 -14.46 -6.56 9.80
C ALA A 180 -14.43 -7.04 11.25
N ALA A 181 -13.91 -6.18 12.14
CA ALA A 181 -13.95 -6.42 13.57
C ALA A 181 -15.39 -6.50 14.08
N GLU A 182 -15.62 -7.34 15.09
CA GLU A 182 -16.92 -7.43 15.78
C GLU A 182 -17.24 -6.16 16.59
N ARG A 183 -16.20 -5.47 17.04
CA ARG A 183 -16.31 -4.25 17.85
C ARG A 183 -15.48 -3.10 17.27
N PRO A 184 -16.00 -1.87 17.28
CA PRO A 184 -15.21 -0.71 16.85
C PRO A 184 -13.93 -0.56 17.67
N GLY A 185 -12.81 -0.25 16.97
CA GLY A 185 -11.51 -0.06 17.61
C GLY A 185 -10.69 -1.34 17.80
N GLU A 186 -11.23 -2.49 17.40
CA GLU A 186 -10.50 -3.75 17.30
C GLU A 186 -10.05 -4.00 15.86
N TRP A 187 -9.07 -4.89 15.69
CA TRP A 187 -8.64 -5.35 14.38
C TRP A 187 -9.69 -6.22 13.72
N GLY A 188 -9.95 -5.99 12.44
CA GLY A 188 -10.54 -6.98 11.57
C GLY A 188 -9.64 -8.21 11.43
N ARG A 189 -10.09 -9.21 10.71
CA ARG A 189 -9.35 -10.45 10.50
C ARG A 189 -9.14 -10.70 9.01
N GLU A 190 -7.89 -10.77 8.59
CA GLU A 190 -7.51 -11.18 7.24
C GLU A 190 -7.91 -12.63 6.97
N VAL A 191 -8.48 -12.89 5.81
CA VAL A 191 -8.91 -14.21 5.33
C VAL A 191 -8.40 -14.47 3.91
N PRO A 192 -8.43 -15.73 3.41
CA PRO A 192 -8.13 -16.01 2.00
C PRO A 192 -9.04 -15.19 1.05
N TRP A 193 -8.49 -14.80 -0.09
CA TRP A 193 -9.23 -14.05 -1.11
C TRP A 193 -10.54 -14.75 -1.52
N GLY A 194 -11.65 -14.02 -1.42
CA GLY A 194 -13.00 -14.47 -1.71
C GLY A 194 -13.73 -15.14 -0.54
N ASP A 195 -13.09 -15.22 0.64
CA ASP A 195 -13.70 -15.73 1.88
C ASP A 195 -14.09 -14.60 2.84
N GLY A 196 -13.87 -13.34 2.45
CA GLY A 196 -14.11 -12.14 3.25
C GLY A 196 -15.21 -11.23 2.72
N GLN A 197 -15.09 -9.95 3.02
CA GLN A 197 -16.09 -8.93 2.78
C GLN A 197 -15.72 -7.93 1.66
N VAL A 198 -14.58 -8.12 1.00
CA VAL A 198 -14.19 -7.30 -0.16
C VAL A 198 -15.13 -7.53 -1.34
N GLY A 199 -15.70 -8.75 -1.45
CA GLY A 199 -16.67 -9.07 -2.50
C GLY A 199 -16.01 -9.46 -3.82
N GLY A 200 -14.87 -10.12 -3.78
CA GLY A 200 -14.13 -10.79 -4.86
C GLY A 200 -14.49 -10.39 -6.30
N GLU A 201 -15.48 -11.04 -6.89
CA GLU A 201 -15.91 -10.79 -8.27
C GLU A 201 -16.42 -9.37 -8.48
N THR A 202 -17.27 -8.87 -7.57
CA THR A 202 -17.81 -7.49 -7.64
C THR A 202 -16.70 -6.45 -7.55
N PHE A 203 -15.67 -6.73 -6.74
CA PHE A 203 -14.49 -5.87 -6.68
C PHE A 203 -13.75 -5.85 -8.02
N LEU A 204 -13.50 -7.02 -8.62
CA LEU A 204 -12.86 -7.11 -9.93
C LEU A 204 -13.67 -6.42 -11.05
N GLU A 205 -15.00 -6.47 -10.98
CA GLU A 205 -15.87 -5.72 -11.89
C GLU A 205 -15.72 -4.21 -11.67
N SER A 206 -15.66 -3.75 -10.42
CA SER A 206 -15.45 -2.33 -10.11
C SER A 206 -14.12 -1.78 -10.65
N LEU A 207 -13.07 -2.62 -10.73
CA LEU A 207 -11.81 -2.25 -11.36
C LEU A 207 -11.96 -2.00 -12.87
N LYS A 208 -12.80 -2.78 -13.55
CA LYS A 208 -13.13 -2.54 -14.97
C LYS A 208 -13.91 -1.24 -15.15
N GLU A 209 -14.87 -0.96 -14.25
CA GLU A 209 -15.65 0.27 -14.29
C GLU A 209 -14.75 1.54 -14.20
N ILE A 210 -13.71 1.50 -13.39
CA ILE A 210 -12.76 2.61 -13.25
C ILE A 210 -11.63 2.61 -14.30
N GLY A 211 -11.63 1.64 -15.22
CA GLY A 211 -10.61 1.52 -16.27
C GLY A 211 -9.22 1.13 -15.74
N PHE A 212 -9.15 0.37 -14.63
CA PHE A 212 -7.86 -0.03 -14.06
C PHE A 212 -7.14 -1.05 -14.94
N ALA A 213 -5.91 -0.72 -15.36
CA ALA A 213 -5.05 -1.54 -16.19
C ALA A 213 -3.67 -1.82 -15.56
N GLY A 214 -3.52 -1.56 -14.26
CA GLY A 214 -2.28 -1.80 -13.51
C GLY A 214 -2.13 -3.25 -13.04
N ALA A 215 -1.14 -3.48 -12.18
CA ALA A 215 -0.85 -4.79 -11.62
C ALA A 215 -1.77 -5.14 -10.43
N LEU A 216 -2.16 -6.41 -10.37
CA LEU A 216 -2.82 -7.05 -9.23
C LEU A 216 -1.80 -7.91 -8.49
N ALA A 217 -1.42 -7.55 -7.28
CA ALA A 217 -0.51 -8.30 -6.44
C ALA A 217 -1.28 -9.01 -5.32
N ILE A 218 -1.26 -10.34 -5.33
CA ILE A 218 -1.89 -11.13 -4.26
C ILE A 218 -1.06 -10.96 -2.99
N GLU A 219 -1.70 -10.50 -1.92
CA GLU A 219 -1.08 -10.35 -0.62
C GLU A 219 -1.77 -11.26 0.41
N ARG A 220 -0.95 -11.94 1.23
CA ARG A 220 -1.42 -12.81 2.30
C ARG A 220 -0.44 -12.80 3.48
N GLU A 221 -0.74 -12.00 4.50
CA GLU A 221 0.15 -11.80 5.66
C GLU A 221 -0.19 -12.74 6.82
N ALA A 222 -1.48 -13.05 7.03
CA ALA A 222 -1.97 -13.90 8.10
C ALA A 222 -2.27 -15.34 7.63
N GLY A 223 -2.62 -16.20 8.59
CA GLY A 223 -2.97 -17.60 8.30
C GLY A 223 -1.81 -18.57 8.35
N ARG A 224 -2.13 -19.88 8.34
CA ARG A 224 -1.16 -20.96 8.48
C ARG A 224 -0.68 -21.52 7.13
N ASP A 225 -1.49 -21.37 6.08
CA ASP A 225 -1.23 -21.89 4.72
C ASP A 225 -1.22 -20.75 3.70
N ARG A 226 -0.32 -19.78 3.91
CA ARG A 226 -0.24 -18.58 3.04
C ARG A 226 0.06 -18.93 1.59
N LEU A 227 0.93 -19.89 1.33
CA LEU A 227 1.25 -20.32 -0.03
C LEU A 227 0.06 -20.96 -0.72
N GLY A 228 -0.70 -21.83 -0.04
CA GLY A 228 -1.93 -22.43 -0.56
C GLY A 228 -3.02 -21.36 -0.80
N ASP A 229 -3.14 -20.37 0.12
CA ASP A 229 -4.09 -19.26 -0.03
C ASP A 229 -3.76 -18.41 -1.27
N ILE A 230 -2.46 -18.08 -1.49
CA ILE A 230 -1.98 -17.36 -2.67
C ILE A 230 -2.25 -18.16 -3.95
N GLY A 231 -1.99 -19.47 -3.94
CA GLY A 231 -2.27 -20.36 -5.09
C GLY A 231 -3.74 -20.34 -5.49
N ARG A 232 -4.65 -20.47 -4.51
CA ARG A 232 -6.11 -20.40 -4.74
C ARG A 232 -6.55 -19.03 -5.24
N ALA A 233 -5.98 -17.95 -4.73
CA ALA A 233 -6.26 -16.61 -5.22
C ALA A 233 -5.79 -16.44 -6.67
N ALA A 234 -4.62 -16.94 -7.02
CA ALA A 234 -4.09 -16.90 -8.39
C ALA A 234 -4.98 -17.68 -9.36
N GLU A 235 -5.49 -18.86 -8.97
CA GLU A 235 -6.44 -19.62 -9.77
C GLU A 235 -7.75 -18.86 -10.02
N ARG A 236 -8.29 -18.19 -8.98
CA ARG A 236 -9.51 -17.36 -9.10
C ARG A 236 -9.30 -16.14 -10.01
N LEU A 237 -8.07 -15.60 -10.06
CA LEU A 237 -7.73 -14.44 -10.88
C LEU A 237 -7.32 -14.80 -12.31
N ALA A 238 -7.01 -16.08 -12.62
CA ALA A 238 -6.48 -16.50 -13.92
C ALA A 238 -7.36 -16.14 -15.13
N GLY A 239 -8.67 -15.95 -14.91
CA GLY A 239 -9.63 -15.52 -15.94
C GLY A 239 -9.86 -14.01 -16.03
N TRP A 240 -9.30 -13.24 -15.11
CA TRP A 240 -9.49 -11.79 -15.11
C TRP A 240 -8.60 -11.12 -16.17
N GLN A 241 -9.21 -10.22 -16.95
CA GLN A 241 -8.51 -9.41 -17.94
C GLN A 241 -8.79 -7.93 -17.65
N ALA A 242 -7.75 -7.12 -17.71
CA ALA A 242 -7.90 -5.67 -17.66
C ALA A 242 -8.78 -5.18 -18.83
N PRO A 243 -9.52 -4.09 -18.66
CA PRO A 243 -10.37 -3.51 -19.70
C PRO A 243 -9.57 -2.99 -20.89
#